data_cf2539159277c87cfe0eae8549c5147e
#
_entry.id   cf2539159277c87cfe0eae8549c5147e
#
_cell.length_a   1.000
_cell.length_b   1.000
_cell.length_c   1.000
_cell.angle_alpha   90.00
_cell.angle_beta   90.00
_cell.angle_gamma   90.00
#
_symmetry.space_group_name_H-M   'P 1'
#
loop_
_entity.id
_entity.type
_entity.pdbx_description
1 polymer ?
#
loop_
_entity_poly.entity_id
_entity_poly.type
_entity_poly.pdbx_seq_one_letter_code
_entity_poly.pdbx_strand_id
1 'polypeptide(L)'
;ASGDENPEDQRFGRFDTLFGARRFELNPTGIYGPFTRSNLHTPGLRVSASPTNDFRMSVFYRAFWLAESRDAWVGPMLQDPTGTAGRFLGNQIEISTTWQLFPSLNAEIGYAHFFKGSFIDNISSTSLPVVDSDFFYAAWTFRTSL
;
A
#
# COMPACT_ATOMS: atom_id res chain seq x y z
N ALA A 1 -8.50 0.57 8.16
CA ALA A 1 -9.76 0.07 7.58
C ALA A 1 -10.14 -1.24 8.24
N SER A 2 -11.43 -1.42 8.60
CA SER A 2 -11.91 -2.63 9.25
C SER A 2 -11.77 -3.87 8.38
N GLY A 3 -11.59 -5.01 9.04
CA GLY A 3 -11.78 -6.34 8.48
C GLY A 3 -13.09 -6.94 8.96
N ASP A 4 -13.36 -8.16 8.56
CA ASP A 4 -14.51 -8.93 8.98
C ASP A 4 -14.10 -9.85 10.16
N GLU A 5 -14.70 -9.63 11.34
CA GLU A 5 -14.37 -10.40 12.54
C GLU A 5 -14.78 -11.86 12.42
N ASN A 6 -15.87 -12.14 11.68
CA ASN A 6 -16.39 -13.48 11.48
C ASN A 6 -16.80 -13.70 10.02
N PRO A 7 -15.85 -14.09 9.15
CA PRO A 7 -16.13 -14.32 7.73
C PRO A 7 -17.16 -15.42 7.43
N GLU A 8 -17.55 -16.22 8.45
CA GLU A 8 -18.50 -17.33 8.32
C GLU A 8 -19.96 -16.92 8.62
N ASP A 9 -20.18 -15.71 9.15
CA ASP A 9 -21.54 -15.22 9.38
C ASP A 9 -22.10 -14.49 8.14
N GLN A 10 -23.36 -14.03 8.23
CA GLN A 10 -24.01 -13.32 7.11
C GLN A 10 -23.78 -11.79 7.14
N ARG A 11 -22.88 -11.28 8.00
CA ARG A 11 -22.59 -9.85 8.14
C ARG A 11 -21.27 -9.53 7.46
N PHE A 12 -21.28 -8.55 6.60
CA PHE A 12 -20.06 -8.06 5.96
C PHE A 12 -19.50 -6.89 6.77
N GLY A 13 -18.53 -7.19 7.66
CA GLY A 13 -17.90 -6.20 8.56
C GLY A 13 -16.73 -5.43 7.93
N ARG A 14 -16.28 -5.83 6.74
CA ARG A 14 -15.13 -5.27 6.04
C ARG A 14 -15.45 -3.90 5.46
N PHE A 15 -14.48 -2.97 5.55
CA PHE A 15 -14.61 -1.65 4.93
C PHE A 15 -14.77 -1.76 3.41
N ASP A 16 -15.83 -1.13 2.88
CA ASP A 16 -16.06 -1.06 1.43
C ASP A 16 -15.12 -0.03 0.78
N THR A 17 -14.33 -0.48 -0.16
CA THR A 17 -13.34 0.34 -0.89
C THR A 17 -13.92 1.09 -2.09
N LEU A 18 -15.25 1.01 -2.32
CA LEU A 18 -15.91 1.62 -3.48
C LEU A 18 -15.74 3.14 -3.49
N PHE A 19 -15.65 3.76 -2.33
CA PHE A 19 -15.57 5.22 -2.18
C PHE A 19 -14.18 5.69 -1.74
N GLY A 20 -13.74 6.83 -2.30
CA GLY A 20 -12.53 7.55 -1.92
C GLY A 20 -11.32 7.35 -2.83
N ALA A 21 -10.40 8.32 -2.77
CA ALA A 21 -9.24 8.36 -3.64
C ALA A 21 -8.11 7.48 -3.11
N ARG A 22 -7.76 6.42 -3.82
CA ARG A 22 -6.72 5.44 -3.43
C ARG A 22 -5.31 6.03 -3.40
N ARG A 23 -5.00 6.95 -4.30
CA ARG A 23 -3.65 7.50 -4.48
C ARG A 23 -3.15 8.31 -3.27
N PHE A 24 -4.04 9.03 -2.59
CA PHE A 24 -3.64 9.91 -1.49
C PHE A 24 -3.24 9.16 -0.22
N GLU A 25 -3.78 7.98 0.01
CA GLU A 25 -3.55 7.23 1.25
C GLU A 25 -2.40 6.24 1.14
N LEU A 26 -2.33 5.51 0.03
CA LEU A 26 -1.36 4.43 -0.16
C LEU A 26 -0.34 4.72 -1.26
N ASN A 27 -0.30 5.95 -1.79
CA ASN A 27 0.52 6.38 -2.93
C ASN A 27 0.29 5.49 -4.19
N PRO A 28 1.16 5.50 -5.19
CA PRO A 28 1.02 4.62 -6.36
C PRO A 28 0.98 3.13 -6.02
N THR A 29 1.64 2.70 -4.93
CA THR A 29 1.60 1.30 -4.48
C THR A 29 0.19 0.85 -4.04
N GLY A 30 -0.70 1.77 -3.64
CA GLY A 30 -2.10 1.47 -3.35
C GLY A 30 -2.97 1.31 -4.60
N ILE A 31 -2.50 1.77 -5.77
CA ILE A 31 -3.21 1.61 -7.04
C ILE A 31 -2.75 0.33 -7.75
N TYR A 32 -1.44 0.09 -7.78
CA TYR A 32 -0.80 -0.97 -8.55
C TYR A 32 -0.23 -2.09 -7.68
N GLY A 33 -0.16 -1.87 -6.36
CA GLY A 33 0.40 -2.80 -5.40
C GLY A 33 -0.66 -3.65 -4.68
N PRO A 34 -0.22 -4.48 -3.73
CA PRO A 34 -1.07 -5.46 -3.04
C PRO A 34 -1.96 -4.86 -1.95
N PHE A 35 -1.87 -3.55 -1.69
CA PHE A 35 -2.57 -2.92 -0.58
C PHE A 35 -3.84 -2.22 -1.02
N THR A 36 -4.94 -2.55 -0.34
CA THR A 36 -6.24 -1.92 -0.49
C THR A 36 -6.71 -1.39 0.86
N ARG A 37 -7.67 -0.47 0.86
CA ARG A 37 -8.29 0.05 2.10
C ARG A 37 -9.33 -0.91 2.65
N SER A 38 -8.94 -2.15 2.87
CA SER A 38 -9.82 -3.19 3.39
C SER A 38 -9.00 -4.13 4.26
N ASN A 39 -9.49 -4.45 5.43
CA ASN A 39 -8.80 -5.27 6.43
C ASN A 39 -7.35 -4.86 6.66
N LEU A 40 -7.08 -3.55 6.79
CA LEU A 40 -5.72 -3.02 6.84
C LEU A 40 -5.54 -2.01 7.96
N HIS A 41 -4.52 -2.22 8.79
CA HIS A 41 -3.96 -1.28 9.74
C HIS A 41 -2.56 -0.89 9.30
N THR A 42 -2.31 0.41 9.07
CA THR A 42 -1.05 0.87 8.47
C THR A 42 -0.61 2.22 9.01
N PRO A 43 0.12 2.26 10.12
CA PRO A 43 0.84 3.46 10.54
C PRO A 43 2.02 3.72 9.62
N GLY A 44 2.36 5.00 9.45
CA GLY A 44 3.50 5.39 8.63
C GLY A 44 4.03 6.76 9.00
N LEU A 45 5.27 7.03 8.60
CA LEU A 45 5.96 8.30 8.76
C LEU A 45 6.48 8.76 7.40
N ARG A 46 6.14 9.98 7.02
CA ARG A 46 6.65 10.63 5.81
C ARG A 46 7.52 11.82 6.20
N VAL A 47 8.69 11.89 5.58
CA VAL A 47 9.57 13.05 5.63
C VAL A 47 9.70 13.59 4.21
N SER A 48 9.51 14.91 4.04
CA SER A 48 9.62 15.56 2.73
C SER A 48 10.49 16.80 2.84
N ALA A 49 11.27 17.05 1.79
CA ALA A 49 12.07 18.26 1.62
C ALA A 49 11.80 18.86 0.25
N SER A 50 11.79 20.19 0.18
CA SER A 50 11.67 20.95 -1.07
C SER A 50 12.87 21.88 -1.18
N PRO A 51 14.01 21.42 -1.75
CA PRO A 51 15.20 22.23 -1.91
C PRO A 51 14.99 23.46 -2.80
N THR A 52 14.06 23.35 -3.75
CA THR A 52 13.59 24.46 -4.61
C THR A 52 12.07 24.46 -4.66
N ASN A 53 11.48 25.52 -5.23
CA ASN A 53 10.03 25.61 -5.40
C ASN A 53 9.47 24.57 -6.37
N ASP A 54 10.30 24.12 -7.30
CA ASP A 54 9.91 23.23 -8.39
C ASP A 54 10.26 21.77 -8.12
N PHE A 55 11.02 21.48 -7.06
CA PHE A 55 11.52 20.14 -6.75
C PHE A 55 11.21 19.72 -5.32
N ARG A 56 10.58 18.56 -5.17
CA ARG A 56 10.27 17.93 -3.89
C ARG A 56 10.76 16.50 -3.85
N MET A 57 11.36 16.13 -2.73
CA MET A 57 11.72 14.76 -2.39
C MET A 57 10.91 14.30 -1.18
N SER A 58 10.56 13.02 -1.13
CA SER A 58 9.87 12.41 0.01
C SER A 58 10.41 11.02 0.28
N VAL A 59 10.57 10.69 1.54
CA VAL A 59 10.80 9.32 2.02
C VAL A 59 9.63 8.95 2.90
N PHE A 60 9.04 7.81 2.66
CA PHE A 60 7.90 7.31 3.40
C PHE A 60 8.18 5.89 3.89
N TYR A 61 8.17 5.71 5.21
CA TYR A 61 8.17 4.41 5.85
C TYR A 61 6.76 4.07 6.31
N ARG A 62 6.36 2.82 6.09
CA ARG A 62 5.04 2.33 6.46
C ARG A 62 5.12 0.88 6.87
N ALA A 63 4.39 0.52 7.93
CA ALA A 63 4.20 -0.85 8.32
C ALA A 63 2.74 -1.28 8.12
N PHE A 64 2.50 -2.57 7.86
CA PHE A 64 1.20 -3.11 7.48
C PHE A 64 0.82 -4.30 8.32
N TRP A 65 -0.41 -4.29 8.81
CA TRP A 65 -1.04 -5.41 9.53
C TRP A 65 -2.45 -5.64 9.01
N LEU A 66 -2.90 -6.88 9.06
CA LEU A 66 -4.33 -7.16 8.99
C LEU A 66 -5.04 -6.56 10.20
N ALA A 67 -6.20 -5.93 10.00
CA ALA A 67 -7.06 -5.50 11.10
C ALA A 67 -7.67 -6.73 11.79
N GLU A 68 -8.11 -7.73 11.01
CA GLU A 68 -8.61 -9.01 11.47
C GLU A 68 -7.81 -10.18 10.90
N SER A 69 -7.30 -11.07 11.77
CA SER A 69 -6.37 -12.15 11.38
C SER A 69 -7.02 -13.25 10.53
N ARG A 70 -8.32 -13.48 10.70
CA ARG A 70 -9.08 -14.50 9.97
C ARG A 70 -9.61 -14.01 8.63
N ASP A 71 -9.65 -12.69 8.45
CA ASP A 71 -10.12 -12.07 7.22
C ASP A 71 -9.01 -11.95 6.18
N ALA A 72 -9.40 -11.85 4.91
CA ALA A 72 -8.46 -11.85 3.80
C ALA A 72 -7.59 -10.58 3.72
N TRP A 73 -6.34 -10.75 3.34
CA TRP A 73 -5.55 -9.70 2.69
C TRP A 73 -6.06 -9.55 1.27
N VAL A 74 -6.90 -8.54 1.06
CA VAL A 74 -7.78 -8.44 -0.12
C VAL A 74 -7.02 -8.31 -1.44
N GLY A 75 -5.91 -7.57 -1.48
CA GLY A 75 -5.16 -7.39 -2.74
C GLY A 75 -4.70 -8.70 -3.35
N PRO A 76 -3.87 -9.48 -2.66
CA PRO A 76 -3.41 -10.78 -3.13
C PRO A 76 -4.42 -11.93 -2.99
N MET A 77 -5.57 -11.68 -2.35
CA MET A 77 -6.59 -12.71 -2.04
C MET A 77 -6.06 -13.82 -1.11
N LEU A 78 -5.16 -13.48 -0.18
CA LEU A 78 -4.61 -14.41 0.80
C LEU A 78 -5.40 -14.36 2.09
N GLN A 79 -5.78 -15.52 2.63
CA GLN A 79 -6.55 -15.65 3.86
C GLN A 79 -6.07 -16.84 4.68
N ASP A 80 -5.98 -16.66 5.99
CA ASP A 80 -5.86 -17.73 6.97
C ASP A 80 -7.14 -17.82 7.81
N PRO A 81 -8.07 -18.72 7.49
CA PRO A 81 -9.32 -18.86 8.25
C PRO A 81 -9.11 -19.25 9.72
N THR A 82 -7.96 -19.85 10.04
CA THR A 82 -7.61 -20.24 11.42
C THR A 82 -7.09 -19.07 12.26
N GLY A 83 -6.53 -18.03 11.60
CA GLY A 83 -5.92 -16.85 12.22
C GLY A 83 -4.56 -17.12 12.87
N THR A 84 -3.97 -18.29 12.64
CA THR A 84 -2.68 -18.70 13.24
C THR A 84 -1.46 -18.14 12.53
N ALA A 85 -1.60 -17.70 11.28
CA ALA A 85 -0.52 -17.06 10.51
C ALA A 85 -0.10 -15.69 11.08
N GLY A 86 -0.90 -15.12 11.99
CA GLY A 86 -0.66 -13.79 12.56
C GLY A 86 -1.27 -12.68 11.73
N ARG A 87 -0.82 -11.44 11.95
CA ARG A 87 -1.38 -10.24 11.29
C ARG A 87 -0.34 -9.41 10.52
N PHE A 88 0.94 -9.56 10.82
CA PHE A 88 1.98 -8.69 10.28
C PHE A 88 2.29 -9.02 8.84
N LEU A 89 1.90 -8.11 7.93
CA LEU A 89 2.10 -8.24 6.48
C LEU A 89 3.50 -7.83 6.05
N GLY A 90 4.10 -6.82 6.72
CA GLY A 90 5.44 -6.36 6.38
C GLY A 90 5.63 -4.86 6.53
N ASN A 91 6.77 -4.38 6.03
CA ASN A 91 7.15 -2.98 6.01
C ASN A 91 7.43 -2.52 4.59
N GLN A 92 7.21 -1.23 4.32
CA GLN A 92 7.56 -0.61 3.05
C GLN A 92 8.37 0.65 3.30
N ILE A 93 9.43 0.81 2.51
CA ILE A 93 10.13 2.08 2.34
C ILE A 93 9.84 2.56 0.92
N GLU A 94 9.43 3.82 0.78
CA GLU A 94 9.20 4.47 -0.49
C GLU A 94 10.01 5.75 -0.56
N ILE A 95 10.67 5.97 -1.69
CA ILE A 95 11.37 7.21 -2.03
C ILE A 95 10.72 7.74 -3.29
N SER A 96 10.31 9.01 -3.28
CA SER A 96 9.71 9.66 -4.43
C SER A 96 10.23 11.07 -4.62
N THR A 97 10.26 11.50 -5.89
CA THR A 97 10.59 12.87 -6.28
C THR A 97 9.51 13.39 -7.20
N THR A 98 9.16 14.66 -7.01
CA THR A 98 8.27 15.39 -7.91
C THR A 98 9.02 16.62 -8.42
N TRP A 99 9.04 16.82 -9.71
CA TRP A 99 9.68 17.95 -10.37
C TRP A 99 8.72 18.66 -11.31
N GLN A 100 8.51 19.94 -11.06
CA GLN A 100 7.76 20.82 -11.97
C GLN A 100 8.71 21.31 -13.08
N LEU A 101 8.71 20.57 -14.20
CA LEU A 101 9.58 20.88 -15.35
C LEU A 101 9.16 22.17 -16.07
N PHE A 102 7.84 22.39 -16.17
CA PHE A 102 7.19 23.56 -16.75
C PHE A 102 5.91 23.88 -15.97
N PRO A 103 5.34 25.08 -16.06
CA PRO A 103 4.07 25.40 -15.40
C PRO A 103 2.94 24.42 -15.71
N SER A 104 2.97 23.81 -16.90
CA SER A 104 1.99 22.82 -17.37
C SER A 104 2.41 21.36 -17.22
N LEU A 105 3.66 21.06 -16.79
CA LEU A 105 4.19 19.70 -16.77
C LEU A 105 4.87 19.38 -15.45
N ASN A 106 4.34 18.39 -14.73
CA ASN A 106 4.98 17.76 -13.60
C ASN A 106 5.45 16.35 -13.95
N ALA A 107 6.67 16.01 -13.54
CA ALA A 107 7.22 14.66 -13.55
C ALA A 107 7.28 14.13 -12.10
N GLU A 108 6.92 12.88 -11.91
CA GLU A 108 7.04 12.17 -10.63
C GLU A 108 7.75 10.82 -10.88
N ILE A 109 8.76 10.54 -10.09
CA ILE A 109 9.49 9.26 -10.12
C ILE A 109 9.56 8.75 -8.71
N GLY A 110 9.34 7.45 -8.52
CA GLY A 110 9.44 6.83 -7.21
C GLY A 110 9.83 5.37 -7.28
N TYR A 111 10.33 4.91 -6.15
CA TYR A 111 10.71 3.54 -5.90
C TYR A 111 10.21 3.13 -4.53
N ALA A 112 9.64 1.94 -4.42
CA ALA A 112 9.24 1.35 -3.15
C ALA A 112 9.78 -0.07 -3.05
N HIS A 113 10.28 -0.41 -1.86
CA HIS A 113 10.68 -1.75 -1.48
C HIS A 113 9.80 -2.23 -0.34
N PHE A 114 9.20 -3.42 -0.51
CA PHE A 114 8.36 -4.07 0.49
C PHE A 114 9.08 -5.28 1.07
N PHE A 115 9.33 -5.21 2.37
CA PHE A 115 9.86 -6.31 3.17
C PHE A 115 8.69 -7.14 3.68
N LYS A 116 8.60 -8.40 3.29
CA LYS A 116 7.54 -9.30 3.72
C LYS A 116 7.55 -9.55 5.24
N GLY A 117 6.38 -9.74 5.81
CA GLY A 117 6.20 -10.03 7.22
C GLY A 117 5.80 -11.46 7.51
N SER A 118 5.70 -11.80 8.80
CA SER A 118 5.46 -13.15 9.29
C SER A 118 4.14 -13.77 8.79
N PHE A 119 3.10 -12.99 8.53
CA PHE A 119 1.85 -13.52 7.94
C PHE A 119 2.12 -14.23 6.62
N ILE A 120 2.91 -13.60 5.76
CA ILE A 120 3.25 -14.13 4.44
C ILE A 120 4.10 -15.40 4.56
N ASP A 121 5.08 -15.40 5.48
CA ASP A 121 5.93 -16.57 5.74
C ASP A 121 5.11 -17.75 6.25
N ASN A 122 4.16 -17.51 7.15
CA ASN A 122 3.36 -18.55 7.79
C ASN A 122 2.27 -19.12 6.86
N ILE A 123 1.75 -18.31 5.91
CA ILE A 123 0.73 -18.75 4.95
C ILE A 123 1.36 -19.42 3.72
N SER A 124 2.64 -19.14 3.43
CA SER A 124 3.36 -19.60 2.23
C SER A 124 3.76 -21.10 2.27
N SER A 125 3.22 -21.90 3.18
CA SER A 125 3.34 -23.37 3.11
C SER A 125 2.75 -23.96 1.81
N THR A 126 2.13 -23.16 0.98
CA THR A 126 1.62 -23.45 -0.37
C THR A 126 2.50 -22.80 -1.43
N SER A 127 3.40 -23.57 -2.03
CA SER A 127 3.99 -23.53 -3.40
C SER A 127 4.36 -22.21 -4.10
N LEU A 128 4.15 -21.02 -3.54
CA LEU A 128 4.59 -19.76 -4.14
C LEU A 128 5.69 -19.14 -3.28
N PRO A 129 6.92 -18.94 -3.82
CA PRO A 129 7.95 -18.18 -3.12
C PRO A 129 7.47 -16.73 -3.04
N VAL A 130 6.91 -16.35 -1.91
CA VAL A 130 6.64 -14.93 -1.65
C VAL A 130 7.95 -14.32 -1.16
N VAL A 131 8.55 -13.52 -2.03
CA VAL A 131 9.80 -12.77 -1.76
C VAL A 131 9.46 -11.32 -1.50
N ASP A 132 10.43 -10.57 -0.97
CA ASP A 132 10.37 -9.12 -0.94
C ASP A 132 10.12 -8.57 -2.35
N SER A 133 9.46 -7.44 -2.45
CA SER A 133 9.01 -6.90 -3.72
C SER A 133 9.51 -5.49 -3.94
N ASP A 134 9.96 -5.24 -5.16
CA ASP A 134 10.38 -3.94 -5.64
C ASP A 134 9.31 -3.34 -6.57
N PHE A 135 9.09 -2.05 -6.42
CA PHE A 135 8.16 -1.31 -7.26
C PHE A 135 8.78 0.02 -7.70
N PHE A 136 8.91 0.20 -9.00
CA PHE A 136 9.36 1.45 -9.61
C PHE A 136 8.22 2.06 -10.42
N TYR A 137 8.06 3.38 -10.35
CA TYR A 137 7.09 4.10 -11.15
C TYR A 137 7.61 5.45 -11.65
N ALA A 138 7.07 5.88 -12.78
CA ALA A 138 7.23 7.21 -13.31
C ALA A 138 5.87 7.71 -13.82
N ALA A 139 5.54 8.97 -13.54
CA ALA A 139 4.28 9.58 -13.95
C ALA A 139 4.53 11.00 -14.45
N TRP A 140 3.80 11.39 -15.51
CA TRP A 140 3.78 12.74 -16.03
C TRP A 140 2.36 13.28 -15.95
N THR A 141 2.23 14.49 -15.44
CA THR A 141 0.94 15.18 -15.33
C THR A 141 0.98 16.46 -16.14
N PHE A 142 0.19 16.49 -17.20
CA PHE A 142 -0.03 17.70 -17.99
C PHE A 142 -1.26 18.44 -17.48
N ARG A 143 -1.15 19.77 -17.34
CA ARG A 143 -2.26 20.66 -17.02
C ARG A 143 -2.49 21.59 -18.19
N THR A 144 -3.66 21.53 -18.81
CA THR A 144 -4.11 22.47 -19.82
C THR A 144 -5.04 23.48 -19.15
N SER A 145 -4.74 24.77 -19.24
CA SER A 145 -5.73 25.82 -18.96
C SER A 145 -6.61 25.95 -20.21
N LEU A 146 -7.87 25.62 -20.12
CA LEU A 146 -8.90 26.01 -21.09
C LEU A 146 -9.30 27.44 -20.83
#